data_1778c87ebabeae0e6a44f9ea67eb01b7
#
_entry.id   1778c87ebabeae0e6a44f9ea67eb01b7
#
_cell.length_a   1.000
_cell.length_b   1.000
_cell.length_c   1.000
_cell.angle_alpha   90.00
_cell.angle_beta   90.00
_cell.angle_gamma   90.00
#
_symmetry.space_group_name_H-M   'P 1'
#
loop_
_entity.id
_entity.type
_entity.pdbx_description
1 polymer ?
#
loop_
_entity_poly.entity_id
_entity_poly.type
_entity_poly.pdbx_seq_one_letter_code
_entity_poly.pdbx_strand_id
1 'polypeptide(L)'
;MSKTLPNKKFINAIIRKPQACPPIWLMRQAGRYHDHYQSLKKDHTFEELCKKPILAAETAMGPINEFDFDVAILFSDILFPLEALGMDLSYNPGPQFGLHLDEDNAESLLVNQNPINFMEFQGEAIERTIERLPSDKSLIGFVGGPWTLIAYACNISKDSRELNFNNFQIGLLDNVILPLLKENVELQ
;
A
#
# COMPACT_ATOMS: atom_id res chain seq x y z
N MET A 1 -27.06 4.69 12.84
CA MET A 1 -25.63 4.40 12.91
C MET A 1 -24.97 5.42 13.83
N SER A 2 -24.53 5.02 15.01
CA SER A 2 -23.80 5.91 15.93
C SER A 2 -22.49 6.31 15.25
N LYS A 3 -22.30 7.61 14.99
CA LYS A 3 -21.01 8.14 14.58
C LYS A 3 -20.04 7.94 15.77
N THR A 4 -19.27 6.86 15.76
CA THR A 4 -18.15 6.71 16.66
C THR A 4 -17.23 7.89 16.47
N LEU A 5 -16.97 8.63 17.52
CA LEU A 5 -16.03 9.77 17.45
C LEU A 5 -14.63 9.19 17.15
N PRO A 6 -13.92 9.74 16.15
CA PRO A 6 -12.58 9.28 15.83
C PRO A 6 -11.65 9.43 17.03
N ASN A 7 -10.61 8.61 17.09
CA ASN A 7 -9.59 8.66 18.15
C ASN A 7 -9.08 10.09 18.37
N LYS A 8 -9.53 10.70 19.46
CA LYS A 8 -9.20 12.10 19.79
C LYS A 8 -7.69 12.33 19.88
N LYS A 9 -6.94 11.34 20.38
CA LYS A 9 -5.49 11.40 20.53
C LYS A 9 -4.80 11.51 19.16
N PHE A 10 -5.22 10.71 18.16
CA PHE A 10 -4.68 10.76 16.82
C PHE A 10 -5.08 12.05 16.09
N ILE A 11 -6.35 12.45 16.16
CA ILE A 11 -6.85 13.70 15.57
C ILE A 11 -6.13 14.92 16.17
N ASN A 12 -5.95 14.96 17.48
CA ASN A 12 -5.22 16.04 18.14
C ASN A 12 -3.78 16.14 17.62
N ALA A 13 -3.11 15.01 17.38
CA ALA A 13 -1.76 15.02 16.80
C ALA A 13 -1.75 15.59 15.38
N ILE A 14 -2.71 15.20 14.53
CA ILE A 14 -2.83 15.71 13.15
C ILE A 14 -3.01 17.23 13.13
N ILE A 15 -3.91 17.75 13.98
CA ILE A 15 -4.18 19.20 14.05
C ILE A 15 -3.19 19.95 14.98
N ARG A 16 -2.12 19.28 15.41
CA ARG A 16 -1.07 19.84 16.28
C ARG A 16 -1.58 20.41 17.60
N LYS A 17 -2.65 19.85 18.14
CA LYS A 17 -3.17 20.24 19.44
C LYS A 17 -2.31 19.62 20.55
N PRO A 18 -1.86 20.41 21.55
CA PRO A 18 -1.09 19.89 22.67
C PRO A 18 -1.83 18.80 23.43
N GLN A 19 -1.11 17.73 23.78
CA GLN A 19 -1.63 16.60 24.55
C GLN A 19 -0.50 15.94 25.36
N ALA A 20 -0.85 15.27 26.45
CA ALA A 20 0.11 14.70 27.39
C ALA A 20 0.92 13.54 26.78
N CYS A 21 0.29 12.73 25.92
CA CYS A 21 0.93 11.60 25.25
C CYS A 21 0.62 11.62 23.75
N PRO A 22 1.63 11.43 22.89
CA PRO A 22 1.40 11.27 21.46
C PRO A 22 0.69 9.94 21.17
N PRO A 23 -0.04 9.81 20.04
CA PRO A 23 -0.52 8.52 19.56
C PRO A 23 0.64 7.65 19.11
N ILE A 24 0.54 6.35 19.32
CA ILE A 24 1.57 5.38 18.97
C ILE A 24 1.09 4.49 17.84
N TRP A 25 1.91 4.39 16.81
CA TRP A 25 1.84 3.39 15.76
C TRP A 25 3.24 3.15 15.19
N LEU A 26 3.48 1.98 14.61
CA LEU A 26 4.76 1.63 14.02
C LEU A 26 4.55 1.23 12.56
N MET A 27 5.38 1.74 11.65
CA MET A 27 5.26 1.51 10.20
C MET A 27 5.10 0.04 9.79
N ARG A 28 5.70 -0.88 10.53
CA ARG A 28 5.65 -2.33 10.28
C ARG A 28 5.14 -3.09 11.49
N GLN A 29 4.11 -2.56 12.15
CA GLN A 29 3.54 -3.17 13.35
C GLN A 29 3.00 -4.58 13.09
N ALA A 30 2.37 -4.84 11.94
CA ALA A 30 2.17 -6.21 11.44
C ALA A 30 3.38 -6.61 10.60
N GLY A 31 4.20 -7.54 11.08
CA GLY A 31 5.44 -7.88 10.41
C GLY A 31 6.09 -9.16 10.90
N ARG A 32 7.25 -9.49 10.32
CA ARG A 32 7.96 -10.77 10.54
C ARG A 32 8.40 -11.04 11.97
N TYR A 33 8.42 -10.05 12.84
CA TYR A 33 8.72 -10.21 14.26
C TYR A 33 7.49 -10.61 15.10
N HIS A 34 6.29 -10.47 14.55
CA HIS A 34 5.01 -10.60 15.26
C HIS A 34 4.45 -12.02 15.11
N ASP A 35 4.25 -12.73 16.21
CA ASP A 35 3.84 -14.13 16.20
C ASP A 35 2.49 -14.35 15.53
N HIS A 36 1.53 -13.45 15.74
CA HIS A 36 0.25 -13.49 15.07
C HIS A 36 0.41 -13.44 13.54
N TYR A 37 1.22 -12.49 13.03
CA TYR A 37 1.51 -12.42 11.60
C TYR A 37 2.20 -13.68 11.08
N GLN A 38 3.15 -14.23 11.84
CA GLN A 38 3.84 -15.47 11.47
C GLN A 38 2.89 -16.67 11.42
N SER A 39 1.88 -16.70 12.30
CA SER A 39 0.88 -17.76 12.28
C SER A 39 0.02 -17.72 11.02
N LEU A 40 -0.42 -16.52 10.60
CA LEU A 40 -1.17 -16.33 9.35
C LEU A 40 -0.33 -16.71 8.11
N LYS A 41 0.96 -16.40 8.13
CA LYS A 41 1.88 -16.73 7.03
C LYS A 41 2.17 -18.23 6.88
N LYS A 42 1.84 -19.09 7.81
CA LYS A 42 1.96 -20.54 7.64
C LYS A 42 0.98 -21.07 6.59
N ASP A 43 -0.22 -20.49 6.56
CA ASP A 43 -1.33 -20.97 5.76
C ASP A 43 -1.66 -20.07 4.56
N HIS A 44 -1.07 -18.87 4.51
CA HIS A 44 -1.38 -17.85 3.50
C HIS A 44 -0.12 -17.19 2.95
N THR A 45 -0.15 -16.89 1.66
CA THR A 45 0.88 -16.08 1.02
C THR A 45 0.75 -14.61 1.44
N PHE A 46 1.81 -13.82 1.23
CA PHE A 46 1.76 -12.36 1.48
C PHE A 46 0.65 -11.69 0.66
N GLU A 47 0.52 -12.11 -0.57
CA GLU A 47 -0.48 -11.60 -1.51
C GLU A 47 -1.91 -11.90 -1.04
N GLU A 48 -2.16 -13.12 -0.58
CA GLU A 48 -3.46 -13.50 -0.01
C GLU A 48 -3.78 -12.68 1.25
N LEU A 49 -2.78 -12.43 2.11
CA LEU A 49 -2.96 -11.58 3.29
C LEU A 49 -3.30 -10.13 2.95
N CYS A 50 -2.85 -9.62 1.80
CA CYS A 50 -3.18 -8.28 1.33
C CYS A 50 -4.51 -8.23 0.57
N LYS A 51 -4.75 -9.19 -0.34
CA LYS A 51 -5.85 -9.15 -1.31
C LYS A 51 -7.16 -9.78 -0.83
N LYS A 52 -7.12 -10.60 0.24
CA LYS A 52 -8.33 -11.13 0.87
C LYS A 52 -8.76 -10.21 2.01
N PRO A 53 -9.87 -9.45 1.89
CA PRO A 53 -10.26 -8.40 2.85
C PRO A 53 -10.32 -8.87 4.30
N ILE A 54 -10.81 -10.08 4.54
CA ILE A 54 -10.89 -10.68 5.88
C ILE A 54 -9.50 -10.90 6.46
N LEU A 55 -8.55 -11.39 5.66
CA LEU A 55 -7.17 -11.65 6.09
C LEU A 55 -6.39 -10.35 6.28
N ALA A 56 -6.61 -9.35 5.41
CA ALA A 56 -6.01 -8.04 5.56
C ALA A 56 -6.45 -7.38 6.87
N ALA A 57 -7.74 -7.43 7.18
CA ALA A 57 -8.28 -6.93 8.44
C ALA A 57 -7.74 -7.72 9.65
N GLU A 58 -7.68 -9.05 9.58
CA GLU A 58 -7.10 -9.89 10.64
C GLU A 58 -5.64 -9.52 10.90
N THR A 59 -4.86 -9.35 9.83
CA THR A 59 -3.44 -8.98 9.93
C THR A 59 -3.27 -7.59 10.53
N ALA A 60 -4.09 -6.63 10.14
CA ALA A 60 -4.06 -5.26 10.67
C ALA A 60 -4.45 -5.18 12.15
N MET A 61 -5.38 -6.04 12.59
CA MET A 61 -5.88 -6.08 13.96
C MET A 61 -4.93 -6.75 14.95
N GLY A 62 -4.07 -7.67 14.50
CA GLY A 62 -3.14 -8.38 15.38
C GLY A 62 -2.35 -7.45 16.31
N PRO A 63 -1.60 -6.47 15.79
CA PRO A 63 -0.85 -5.52 16.64
C PRO A 63 -1.72 -4.64 17.53
N ILE A 64 -2.93 -4.31 17.11
CA ILE A 64 -3.87 -3.54 17.94
C ILE A 64 -4.29 -4.34 19.16
N ASN A 65 -4.60 -5.63 18.97
CA ASN A 65 -5.05 -6.51 20.03
C ASN A 65 -3.93 -6.85 21.03
N GLU A 66 -2.68 -6.95 20.55
CA GLU A 66 -1.54 -7.37 21.39
C GLU A 66 -0.85 -6.19 22.08
N PHE A 67 -0.63 -5.09 21.37
CA PHE A 67 0.17 -3.96 21.85
C PHE A 67 -0.64 -2.72 22.21
N ASP A 68 -1.94 -2.74 22.03
CA ASP A 68 -2.84 -1.60 22.29
C ASP A 68 -2.41 -0.30 21.58
N PHE A 69 -1.87 -0.40 20.36
CA PHE A 69 -1.52 0.77 19.56
C PHE A 69 -2.73 1.66 19.29
N ASP A 70 -2.49 2.97 19.17
CA ASP A 70 -3.55 3.96 18.93
C ASP A 70 -4.09 3.93 17.50
N VAL A 71 -3.30 3.41 16.55
CA VAL A 71 -3.63 3.44 15.12
C VAL A 71 -3.33 2.11 14.46
N ALA A 72 -4.33 1.52 13.82
CA ALA A 72 -4.17 0.41 12.90
C ALA A 72 -3.65 0.92 11.54
N ILE A 73 -2.92 0.07 10.83
CA ILE A 73 -2.49 0.33 9.46
C ILE A 73 -3.14 -0.71 8.57
N LEU A 74 -3.76 -0.28 7.47
CA LEU A 74 -4.26 -1.18 6.44
C LEU A 74 -3.14 -2.13 6.01
N PHE A 75 -3.39 -3.44 6.03
CA PHE A 75 -2.40 -4.40 5.55
C PHE A 75 -2.50 -4.54 4.03
N SER A 76 -1.55 -3.95 3.32
CA SER A 76 -1.54 -3.83 1.86
C SER A 76 -0.10 -3.66 1.33
N ASP A 77 0.04 -3.46 0.03
CA ASP A 77 1.30 -3.11 -0.63
C ASP A 77 1.13 -1.89 -1.53
N ILE A 78 2.17 -1.07 -1.63
CA ILE A 78 2.18 0.15 -2.46
C ILE A 78 2.19 -0.14 -3.96
N LEU A 79 2.47 -1.37 -4.39
CA LEU A 79 2.65 -1.74 -5.80
C LEU A 79 1.37 -2.24 -6.47
N PHE A 80 0.29 -2.49 -5.74
CA PHE A 80 -0.98 -2.92 -6.32
C PHE A 80 -1.56 -1.96 -7.36
N PRO A 81 -1.37 -0.63 -7.30
CA PRO A 81 -1.76 0.24 -8.40
C PRO A 81 -1.07 -0.09 -9.73
N LEU A 82 0.20 -0.52 -9.71
CA LEU A 82 0.91 -0.94 -10.92
C LEU A 82 0.34 -2.26 -11.47
N GLU A 83 -0.01 -3.19 -10.59
CA GLU A 83 -0.69 -4.42 -10.97
C GLU A 83 -2.09 -4.13 -11.53
N ALA A 84 -2.83 -3.20 -10.91
CA ALA A 84 -4.13 -2.75 -11.39
C ALA A 84 -4.05 -2.15 -12.80
N LEU A 85 -2.95 -1.50 -13.14
CA LEU A 85 -2.68 -0.97 -14.49
C LEU A 85 -2.25 -2.03 -15.50
N GLY A 86 -1.99 -3.28 -15.06
CA GLY A 86 -1.70 -4.41 -15.95
C GLY A 86 -0.28 -4.97 -15.83
N MET A 87 0.55 -4.48 -14.90
CA MET A 87 1.87 -5.08 -14.67
C MET A 87 1.76 -6.41 -13.93
N ASP A 88 2.53 -7.42 -14.36
CA ASP A 88 2.58 -8.74 -13.72
C ASP A 88 3.41 -8.69 -12.44
N LEU A 89 2.73 -8.51 -11.30
CA LEU A 89 3.34 -8.42 -9.96
C LEU A 89 3.27 -9.76 -9.24
N SER A 90 4.41 -10.20 -8.71
CA SER A 90 4.52 -11.40 -7.88
C SER A 90 5.43 -11.17 -6.67
N TYR A 91 5.37 -12.08 -5.68
CA TYR A 91 6.15 -11.98 -4.44
C TYR A 91 6.92 -13.28 -4.17
N ASN A 92 8.24 -13.29 -4.48
CA ASN A 92 9.10 -14.43 -4.17
C ASN A 92 10.60 -14.03 -4.04
N PRO A 93 11.15 -13.80 -2.86
CA PRO A 93 10.54 -13.50 -1.56
C PRO A 93 10.03 -12.06 -1.41
N GLY A 94 10.35 -11.17 -2.35
CA GLY A 94 9.92 -9.78 -2.41
C GLY A 94 9.15 -9.47 -3.69
N PRO A 95 8.72 -8.23 -3.90
CA PRO A 95 7.99 -7.85 -5.09
C PRO A 95 8.88 -7.98 -6.34
N GLN A 96 8.33 -8.58 -7.38
CA GLN A 96 8.95 -8.79 -8.69
C GLN A 96 7.92 -8.54 -9.77
N PHE A 97 8.35 -7.91 -10.85
CA PHE A 97 7.55 -7.76 -12.06
C PHE A 97 8.07 -8.70 -13.16
N GLY A 98 7.18 -9.34 -13.89
CA GLY A 98 7.54 -10.19 -15.01
C GLY A 98 8.23 -9.40 -16.13
N LEU A 99 7.76 -8.18 -16.39
CA LEU A 99 8.38 -7.20 -17.27
C LEU A 99 8.38 -5.82 -16.59
N HIS A 100 9.43 -5.05 -16.83
CA HIS A 100 9.52 -3.66 -16.42
C HIS A 100 9.13 -2.74 -17.57
N LEU A 101 8.60 -1.56 -17.23
CA LEU A 101 8.24 -0.56 -18.24
C LEU A 101 9.47 0.02 -18.92
N ASP A 102 9.42 0.07 -20.23
CA ASP A 102 10.34 0.77 -21.12
C ASP A 102 9.57 1.41 -22.29
N GLU A 103 10.27 2.07 -23.22
CA GLU A 103 9.66 2.76 -24.36
C GLU A 103 8.94 1.80 -25.32
N ASP A 104 9.41 0.55 -25.42
CA ASP A 104 8.93 -0.42 -26.41
C ASP A 104 7.68 -1.16 -25.93
N ASN A 105 7.46 -1.27 -24.60
CA ASN A 105 6.42 -2.12 -24.04
C ASN A 105 5.32 -1.37 -23.25
N ALA A 106 5.50 -0.07 -22.97
CA ALA A 106 4.60 0.66 -22.09
C ALA A 106 3.14 0.61 -22.52
N GLU A 107 2.86 0.81 -23.81
CA GLU A 107 1.48 0.78 -24.34
C GLU A 107 0.85 -0.61 -24.24
N SER A 108 1.65 -1.68 -24.30
CA SER A 108 1.17 -3.05 -24.21
C SER A 108 0.99 -3.56 -22.80
N LEU A 109 1.72 -3.00 -21.82
CA LEU A 109 1.64 -3.38 -20.42
C LEU A 109 0.55 -2.66 -19.64
N LEU A 110 0.18 -1.45 -20.04
CA LEU A 110 -0.83 -0.62 -19.36
C LEU A 110 -2.20 -0.78 -20.02
N VAL A 111 -2.69 -2.01 -20.13
CA VAL A 111 -3.91 -2.33 -20.90
C VAL A 111 -5.17 -2.51 -20.05
N ASN A 112 -5.10 -2.43 -18.73
CA ASN A 112 -6.29 -2.61 -17.92
C ASN A 112 -7.23 -1.40 -18.05
N GLN A 113 -8.41 -1.64 -18.62
CA GLN A 113 -9.42 -0.61 -18.83
C GLN A 113 -10.22 -0.24 -17.58
N ASN A 114 -10.07 -1.01 -16.49
CA ASN A 114 -10.81 -0.77 -15.26
C ASN A 114 -9.95 -1.04 -14.00
N PRO A 115 -8.88 -0.27 -13.80
CA PRO A 115 -7.96 -0.48 -12.68
C PRO A 115 -8.61 -0.23 -11.33
N ILE A 116 -9.63 0.63 -11.24
CA ILE A 116 -10.34 0.92 -9.98
C ILE A 116 -11.05 -0.33 -9.46
N ASN A 117 -11.75 -1.07 -10.32
CA ASN A 117 -12.44 -2.30 -9.91
C ASN A 117 -11.45 -3.38 -9.43
N PHE A 118 -10.25 -3.41 -9.99
CA PHE A 118 -9.21 -4.30 -9.52
C PHE A 118 -8.81 -4.00 -8.06
N MET A 119 -8.91 -2.76 -7.62
CA MET A 119 -8.53 -2.30 -6.29
C MET A 119 -9.65 -2.38 -5.25
N GLU A 120 -10.86 -2.82 -5.60
CA GLU A 120 -12.02 -2.91 -4.69
C GLU A 120 -11.73 -3.69 -3.40
N PHE A 121 -10.85 -4.70 -3.46
CA PHE A 121 -10.44 -5.46 -2.29
C PHE A 121 -9.82 -4.59 -1.17
N GLN A 122 -9.20 -3.46 -1.53
CA GLN A 122 -8.66 -2.53 -0.53
C GLN A 122 -9.77 -1.78 0.19
N GLY A 123 -10.81 -1.34 -0.53
CA GLY A 123 -12.00 -0.74 0.05
C GLY A 123 -12.69 -1.69 1.02
N GLU A 124 -12.91 -2.93 0.61
CA GLU A 124 -13.47 -3.96 1.48
C GLU A 124 -12.58 -4.25 2.70
N ALA A 125 -11.25 -4.28 2.54
CA ALA A 125 -10.32 -4.49 3.65
C ALA A 125 -10.40 -3.35 4.68
N ILE A 126 -10.56 -2.11 4.21
CA ILE A 126 -10.80 -0.94 5.07
C ILE A 126 -12.10 -1.13 5.86
N GLU A 127 -13.20 -1.46 5.20
CA GLU A 127 -14.50 -1.68 5.84
C GLU A 127 -14.41 -2.78 6.91
N ARG A 128 -13.84 -3.94 6.57
CA ARG A 128 -13.65 -5.06 7.50
C ARG A 128 -12.76 -4.71 8.69
N THR A 129 -11.75 -3.87 8.47
CA THR A 129 -10.89 -3.41 9.57
C THR A 129 -11.64 -2.45 10.48
N ILE A 130 -12.39 -1.49 9.92
CA ILE A 130 -13.19 -0.52 10.69
C ILE A 130 -14.27 -1.22 11.53
N GLU A 131 -14.93 -2.25 10.98
CA GLU A 131 -15.94 -3.03 11.71
C GLU A 131 -15.39 -3.68 13.00
N ARG A 132 -14.09 -4.03 13.01
CA ARG A 132 -13.42 -4.71 14.12
C ARG A 132 -12.65 -3.77 15.03
N LEU A 133 -12.37 -2.55 14.56
CA LEU A 133 -11.51 -1.60 15.25
C LEU A 133 -12.25 -0.99 16.44
N PRO A 134 -11.65 -0.98 17.66
CA PRO A 134 -12.22 -0.26 18.79
C PRO A 134 -12.45 1.21 18.48
N SER A 135 -13.50 1.80 19.04
CA SER A 135 -13.93 3.16 18.72
C SER A 135 -12.94 4.27 19.13
N ASP A 136 -12.00 3.94 20.01
CA ASP A 136 -10.92 4.81 20.47
C ASP A 136 -9.64 4.68 19.65
N LYS A 137 -9.62 3.82 18.63
CA LYS A 137 -8.51 3.64 17.70
C LYS A 137 -8.80 4.29 16.35
N SER A 138 -7.77 4.51 15.56
CA SER A 138 -7.87 5.03 14.20
C SER A 138 -7.31 4.02 13.20
N LEU A 139 -7.74 4.10 11.95
CA LEU A 139 -7.14 3.39 10.84
C LEU A 139 -6.47 4.39 9.90
N ILE A 140 -5.26 4.08 9.46
CA ILE A 140 -4.57 4.80 8.38
C ILE A 140 -4.32 3.85 7.20
N GLY A 141 -4.48 4.38 6.00
CA GLY A 141 -3.96 3.79 4.77
C GLY A 141 -2.59 4.37 4.43
N PHE A 142 -1.99 3.83 3.40
CA PHE A 142 -0.76 4.35 2.82
C PHE A 142 -0.76 4.13 1.32
N VAL A 143 -0.03 4.96 0.61
CA VAL A 143 0.07 4.92 -0.85
C VAL A 143 1.53 5.04 -1.26
N GLY A 144 1.87 4.48 -2.42
CA GLY A 144 3.18 4.67 -3.02
C GLY A 144 3.29 6.08 -3.60
N GLY A 145 4.32 6.83 -3.20
CA GLY A 145 4.60 8.09 -3.90
C GLY A 145 4.80 7.83 -5.40
N PRO A 146 4.26 8.68 -6.30
CA PRO A 146 4.29 8.43 -7.75
C PRO A 146 5.70 8.13 -8.28
N TRP A 147 6.71 8.84 -7.82
CA TRP A 147 8.10 8.57 -8.19
C TRP A 147 8.58 7.19 -7.74
N THR A 148 8.17 6.76 -6.53
CA THR A 148 8.51 5.42 -6.03
C THR A 148 7.92 4.32 -6.91
N LEU A 149 6.66 4.49 -7.34
CA LEU A 149 5.99 3.53 -8.21
C LEU A 149 6.68 3.45 -9.57
N ILE A 150 7.05 4.59 -10.16
CA ILE A 150 7.82 4.61 -11.42
C ILE A 150 9.17 3.92 -11.26
N ALA A 151 9.88 4.19 -10.16
CA ALA A 151 11.16 3.54 -9.92
C ALA A 151 11.04 2.00 -9.88
N TYR A 152 9.97 1.48 -9.30
CA TYR A 152 9.67 0.05 -9.36
C TYR A 152 9.26 -0.41 -10.75
N ALA A 153 8.36 0.32 -11.41
CA ALA A 153 7.87 -0.04 -12.75
C ALA A 153 9.01 -0.12 -13.77
N CYS A 154 9.93 0.84 -13.74
CA CYS A 154 11.07 0.92 -14.68
C CYS A 154 12.35 0.23 -14.15
N ASN A 155 12.29 -0.53 -13.05
CA ASN A 155 13.45 -1.19 -12.43
C ASN A 155 14.65 -0.25 -12.15
N ILE A 156 14.34 0.93 -11.64
CA ILE A 156 15.40 1.88 -11.27
C ILE A 156 16.03 1.39 -9.96
N SER A 157 17.27 0.88 -10.04
CA SER A 157 17.97 0.32 -8.89
C SER A 157 18.32 1.38 -7.85
N LYS A 158 18.14 1.04 -6.57
CA LYS A 158 18.64 1.86 -5.44
C LYS A 158 20.15 1.95 -5.37
N ASP A 159 20.84 0.99 -5.96
CA ASP A 159 22.31 0.88 -5.94
C ASP A 159 22.98 1.61 -7.10
N SER A 160 22.22 2.09 -8.08
CA SER A 160 22.75 2.95 -9.12
C SER A 160 23.09 4.31 -8.51
N ARG A 161 24.34 4.48 -8.09
CA ARG A 161 24.88 5.79 -7.67
C ARG A 161 24.83 6.84 -8.77
N GLU A 162 24.59 6.41 -9.98
CA GLU A 162 24.25 7.20 -11.15
C GLU A 162 22.84 6.77 -11.56
N LEU A 163 21.85 7.58 -11.24
CA LEU A 163 20.59 7.56 -11.96
C LEU A 163 20.99 7.77 -13.43
N ASN A 164 21.00 6.68 -14.20
CA ASN A 164 21.30 6.77 -15.62
C ASN A 164 20.08 7.38 -16.31
N PHE A 165 19.96 8.71 -16.21
CA PHE A 165 18.92 9.49 -16.86
C PHE A 165 18.95 9.36 -18.38
N ASN A 166 19.99 8.75 -18.96
CA ASN A 166 20.02 8.42 -20.38
C ASN A 166 18.97 7.38 -20.77
N ASN A 167 18.47 6.58 -19.82
CA ASN A 167 17.30 5.71 -20.04
C ASN A 167 15.99 6.46 -19.87
N PHE A 168 16.00 7.67 -19.32
CA PHE A 168 14.87 8.59 -19.34
C PHE A 168 14.98 9.48 -20.59
N GLN A 169 14.78 8.89 -21.75
CA GLN A 169 14.58 9.70 -22.95
C GLN A 169 13.33 10.56 -22.76
N ILE A 170 13.32 11.74 -23.35
CA ILE A 170 12.22 12.70 -23.24
C ILE A 170 10.88 12.03 -23.65
N GLY A 171 10.91 11.10 -24.62
CA GLY A 171 9.73 10.34 -25.03
C GLY A 171 9.15 9.43 -23.93
N LEU A 172 9.99 8.76 -23.16
CA LEU A 172 9.54 7.95 -22.02
C LEU A 172 8.89 8.81 -20.94
N LEU A 173 9.45 9.99 -20.65
CA LEU A 173 8.88 10.90 -19.68
C LEU A 173 7.48 11.38 -20.10
N ASP A 174 7.33 11.86 -21.32
CA ASP A 174 6.09 12.48 -21.77
C ASP A 174 5.00 11.47 -22.12
N ASN A 175 5.36 10.36 -22.73
CA ASN A 175 4.40 9.40 -23.27
C ASN A 175 4.05 8.26 -22.31
N VAL A 176 4.88 7.98 -21.31
CA VAL A 176 4.70 6.86 -20.38
C VAL A 176 4.63 7.34 -18.93
N ILE A 177 5.66 8.03 -18.47
CA ILE A 177 5.80 8.37 -17.05
C ILE A 177 4.72 9.37 -16.61
N LEU A 178 4.50 10.43 -17.34
CA LEU A 178 3.50 11.44 -16.97
C LEU A 178 2.06 10.91 -17.02
N PRO A 179 1.62 10.16 -18.05
CA PRO A 179 0.32 9.49 -18.02
C PRO A 179 0.18 8.51 -16.86
N LEU A 180 1.19 7.65 -16.61
CA LEU A 180 1.19 6.70 -15.52
C LEU A 180 1.11 7.37 -14.15
N LEU A 181 1.82 8.48 -13.95
CA LEU A 181 1.74 9.30 -12.75
C LEU A 181 0.33 9.83 -12.53
N LYS A 182 -0.30 10.35 -13.58
CA LYS A 182 -1.66 10.87 -13.51
C LYS A 182 -2.65 9.78 -13.13
N GLU A 183 -2.61 8.64 -13.79
CA GLU A 183 -3.50 7.50 -13.49
C GLU A 183 -3.27 6.96 -12.08
N ASN A 184 -2.04 6.86 -11.61
CA ASN A 184 -1.75 6.46 -10.23
C ASN A 184 -2.31 7.44 -9.20
N VAL A 185 -2.29 8.74 -9.48
CA VAL A 185 -2.88 9.75 -8.60
C VAL A 185 -4.41 9.61 -8.55
N GLU A 186 -5.05 9.27 -9.66
CA GLU A 186 -6.49 9.04 -9.73
C GLU A 186 -6.92 7.75 -9.00
N LEU A 187 -6.03 6.74 -8.92
CA LEU A 187 -6.27 5.48 -8.21
C LEU A 187 -6.07 5.56 -6.69
N GLN A 188 -5.35 6.55 -6.19
CA GLN A 188 -5.02 6.75 -4.79
C GLN A 188 -6.01 7.66 -4.07
#